data_6e9cce2144296c6b2d3b64ad461bea0e
#
_entry.id   6e9cce2144296c6b2d3b64ad461bea0e
#
_cell.length_a   1.000
_cell.length_b   1.000
_cell.length_c   1.000
_cell.angle_alpha   90.00
_cell.angle_beta   90.00
_cell.angle_gamma   90.00
#
_symmetry.space_group_name_H-M   'P 1'
#
loop_
_entity.id
_entity.type
_entity.pdbx_description
1 polymer ?
#
loop_
_entity_poly.entity_id
_entity_poly.type
_entity_poly.pdbx_seq_one_letter_code
_entity_poly.pdbx_strand_id
1 'polypeptide(L)'
;MKTIAIVGGGITGVTTAYALAKRGFTVTLFERHRYAAMETSFANGGQLSASNAEVWTHPSTIIKGLKWMLKSDAPLLVNPKPSWHKISWFAEFMASMTAYEKNTVETAKLAVAARQHLFAWAEAENIDFDLKKQGILHIYRDKKGFDHAGKVSEMLAKGGLPRHAVTPDEMKAIEPTLAGKYYGGYFTESDSTGDIHKFTNGLAQAVKRLGVRTLYDQNVTDIQSDSNQVTITVAHTDAPTSIHTFDSVVVCAGVASKQFASQLGDRVNIYPVKGYSITVNLNDAESQAGAPQVSLLDDETKLVTSRLGDDRFRVAGTAEFNGYNRDIRADRIKPLVDWVNQCFPKINTRSVVPWAGLRPMMPNMMPRVGRGKAANVFYNTGHGHLGWTLSAVTADMVAEVVSAQASAERATIISGSTNLARVST
;
A
#
# COMPACT_ATOMS: atom_id res chain seq x y z
N MET A 1 17.87 -2.86 -25.83
CA MET A 1 16.98 -2.34 -24.75
C MET A 1 17.46 -2.96 -23.46
N LYS A 2 17.45 -2.19 -22.34
CA LYS A 2 17.79 -2.77 -21.04
C LYS A 2 16.67 -3.69 -20.55
N THR A 3 17.10 -4.81 -19.98
CA THR A 3 16.24 -5.83 -19.38
C THR A 3 16.09 -5.56 -17.87
N ILE A 4 14.87 -5.53 -17.37
CA ILE A 4 14.57 -5.21 -15.97
C ILE A 4 13.72 -6.32 -15.36
N ALA A 5 14.21 -6.88 -14.26
CA ALA A 5 13.41 -7.76 -13.42
C ALA A 5 12.61 -6.97 -12.39
N ILE A 6 11.36 -7.37 -12.17
CA ILE A 6 10.55 -6.91 -11.04
C ILE A 6 10.21 -8.11 -10.17
N VAL A 7 10.48 -8.00 -8.88
CA VAL A 7 10.20 -9.06 -7.91
C VAL A 7 9.01 -8.67 -7.04
N GLY A 8 7.89 -9.39 -7.24
CA GLY A 8 6.61 -9.21 -6.58
C GLY A 8 5.51 -8.68 -7.49
N GLY A 9 4.39 -9.42 -7.58
CA GLY A 9 3.21 -9.11 -8.41
C GLY A 9 2.06 -8.46 -7.64
N GLY A 10 2.34 -7.79 -6.52
CA GLY A 10 1.38 -6.91 -5.84
C GLY A 10 1.18 -5.60 -6.59
N ILE A 11 0.33 -4.71 -6.04
CA ILE A 11 0.01 -3.41 -6.67
C ILE A 11 1.28 -2.63 -7.04
N THR A 12 2.29 -2.57 -6.15
CA THR A 12 3.53 -1.82 -6.40
C THR A 12 4.36 -2.41 -7.53
N GLY A 13 4.42 -3.75 -7.65
CA GLY A 13 5.15 -4.41 -8.72
C GLY A 13 4.46 -4.27 -10.07
N VAL A 14 3.14 -4.44 -10.11
CA VAL A 14 2.37 -4.31 -11.36
C VAL A 14 2.37 -2.87 -11.88
N THR A 15 2.20 -1.86 -10.99
CA THR A 15 2.31 -0.45 -11.39
C THR A 15 3.71 -0.09 -11.86
N THR A 16 4.76 -0.62 -11.21
CA THR A 16 6.16 -0.44 -11.66
C THR A 16 6.40 -1.07 -13.03
N ALA A 17 5.87 -2.28 -13.26
CA ALA A 17 5.95 -2.94 -14.57
C ALA A 17 5.30 -2.10 -15.67
N TYR A 18 4.12 -1.54 -15.39
CA TYR A 18 3.41 -0.67 -16.30
C TYR A 18 4.23 0.59 -16.62
N ALA A 19 4.71 1.30 -15.60
CA ALA A 19 5.47 2.54 -15.76
C ALA A 19 6.78 2.32 -16.56
N LEU A 20 7.48 1.21 -16.35
CA LEU A 20 8.69 0.86 -17.07
C LEU A 20 8.41 0.41 -18.53
N ALA A 21 7.38 -0.41 -18.73
CA ALA A 21 6.99 -0.85 -20.08
C ALA A 21 6.56 0.34 -20.95
N LYS A 22 5.82 1.30 -20.41
CA LYS A 22 5.44 2.55 -21.10
C LYS A 22 6.65 3.41 -21.48
N ARG A 23 7.79 3.25 -20.79
CA ARG A 23 9.08 3.90 -21.12
C ARG A 23 9.97 3.07 -22.06
N GLY A 24 9.47 1.93 -22.57
CA GLY A 24 10.16 1.09 -23.57
C GLY A 24 11.24 0.16 -23.02
N PHE A 25 11.21 -0.16 -21.71
CA PHE A 25 12.07 -1.19 -21.13
C PHE A 25 11.53 -2.60 -21.42
N THR A 26 12.45 -3.57 -21.54
CA THR A 26 12.10 -5.00 -21.59
C THR A 26 11.93 -5.50 -20.14
N VAL A 27 10.70 -5.74 -19.71
CA VAL A 27 10.39 -6.06 -18.33
C VAL A 27 9.98 -7.51 -18.15
N THR A 28 10.49 -8.16 -17.09
CA THR A 28 10.04 -9.45 -16.59
C THR A 28 9.59 -9.31 -15.14
N LEU A 29 8.34 -9.67 -14.84
CA LEU A 29 7.76 -9.65 -13.51
C LEU A 29 7.69 -11.07 -12.95
N PHE A 30 8.27 -11.28 -11.77
CA PHE A 30 8.22 -12.53 -11.02
C PHE A 30 7.21 -12.42 -9.87
N GLU A 31 6.28 -13.37 -9.80
CA GLU A 31 5.31 -13.50 -8.72
C GLU A 31 5.26 -14.96 -8.24
N ARG A 32 5.34 -15.16 -6.93
CA ARG A 32 5.35 -16.50 -6.33
C ARG A 32 3.99 -17.21 -6.35
N HIS A 33 2.92 -16.46 -6.50
CA HIS A 33 1.56 -17.01 -6.57
C HIS A 33 1.11 -17.20 -8.03
N ARG A 34 0.00 -17.92 -8.20
CA ARG A 34 -0.59 -18.28 -9.50
C ARG A 34 -1.12 -17.09 -10.31
N TYR A 35 -1.28 -15.90 -9.69
CA TYR A 35 -1.66 -14.65 -10.36
C TYR A 35 -1.29 -13.43 -9.47
N ALA A 36 -1.43 -12.24 -10.01
CA ALA A 36 -1.09 -11.00 -9.30
C ALA A 36 -2.08 -10.68 -8.16
N ALA A 37 -1.64 -9.89 -7.17
CA ALA A 37 -2.46 -9.37 -6.08
C ALA A 37 -2.97 -10.41 -5.06
N MET A 38 -2.30 -11.53 -4.86
CA MET A 38 -2.70 -12.55 -3.90
C MET A 38 -2.24 -12.31 -2.45
N GLU A 39 -1.46 -11.25 -2.19
CA GLU A 39 -0.99 -10.89 -0.86
C GLU A 39 -1.74 -9.65 -0.32
N THR A 40 -1.04 -8.63 0.17
CA THR A 40 -1.65 -7.42 0.75
C THR A 40 -2.60 -6.67 -0.19
N SER A 41 -2.46 -6.88 -1.51
CA SER A 41 -3.35 -6.33 -2.54
C SER A 41 -4.61 -7.19 -2.79
N PHE A 42 -4.89 -8.22 -2.00
CA PHE A 42 -6.05 -9.11 -2.19
C PHE A 42 -7.33 -8.52 -1.60
N ALA A 43 -7.32 -8.16 -0.31
CA ALA A 43 -8.52 -7.72 0.41
C ALA A 43 -8.20 -6.63 1.45
N ASN A 44 -7.52 -5.57 1.01
CA ASN A 44 -7.27 -4.39 1.84
C ASN A 44 -8.54 -3.54 2.04
N GLY A 45 -8.40 -2.38 2.68
CA GLY A 45 -9.53 -1.50 3.00
C GLY A 45 -10.25 -0.84 1.82
N GLY A 46 -9.77 -0.99 0.60
CA GLY A 46 -10.43 -0.47 -0.60
C GLY A 46 -10.40 1.05 -0.77
N GLN A 47 -9.75 1.81 0.09
CA GLN A 47 -9.68 3.27 0.02
C GLN A 47 -8.51 3.76 -0.84
N LEU A 48 -8.78 4.72 -1.70
CA LEU A 48 -7.83 5.63 -2.34
C LEU A 48 -7.89 6.96 -1.57
N SER A 49 -7.21 6.97 -0.42
CA SER A 49 -7.39 7.96 0.64
C SER A 49 -6.13 8.80 0.83
N ALA A 50 -6.10 9.98 0.24
CA ALA A 50 -5.11 10.98 0.56
C ALA A 50 -5.36 11.59 1.94
N SER A 51 -6.61 11.58 2.43
CA SER A 51 -6.97 12.03 3.78
C SER A 51 -6.40 11.15 4.90
N ASN A 52 -5.98 9.92 4.60
CA ASN A 52 -5.33 9.01 5.55
C ASN A 52 -3.78 9.08 5.47
N ALA A 53 -3.24 10.19 4.97
CA ALA A 53 -1.79 10.37 4.77
C ALA A 53 -1.04 10.73 6.06
N GLU A 54 -1.72 10.94 7.19
CA GLU A 54 -1.06 11.14 8.48
C GLU A 54 -0.16 9.94 8.81
N VAL A 55 1.13 10.21 9.02
CA VAL A 55 2.07 9.17 9.46
C VAL A 55 1.89 8.88 10.96
N TRP A 56 2.14 7.64 11.39
CA TRP A 56 1.89 7.22 12.77
C TRP A 56 2.99 7.61 13.76
N THR A 57 4.05 8.27 13.30
CA THR A 57 5.20 8.68 14.12
C THR A 57 4.92 9.89 15.03
N HIS A 58 3.70 9.98 15.58
CA HIS A 58 3.31 11.00 16.55
C HIS A 58 3.53 10.47 17.98
N PRO A 59 4.03 11.29 18.93
CA PRO A 59 4.28 10.86 20.33
C PRO A 59 3.05 10.25 21.02
N SER A 60 1.84 10.74 20.72
CA SER A 60 0.59 10.18 21.28
C SER A 60 0.35 8.73 20.85
N THR A 61 0.91 8.27 19.74
CA THR A 61 0.77 6.89 19.24
C THR A 61 1.41 5.90 20.21
N ILE A 62 2.55 6.25 20.82
CA ILE A 62 3.20 5.38 21.83
C ILE A 62 2.31 5.27 23.06
N ILE A 63 1.79 6.39 23.58
CA ILE A 63 0.95 6.41 24.77
C ILE A 63 -0.34 5.60 24.52
N LYS A 64 -0.97 5.78 23.37
CA LYS A 64 -2.13 4.98 22.95
C LYS A 64 -1.75 3.51 22.83
N GLY A 65 -0.63 3.20 22.19
CA GLY A 65 -0.13 1.83 22.02
C GLY A 65 0.10 1.10 23.34
N LEU A 66 0.73 1.75 24.33
CA LEU A 66 0.91 1.19 25.66
C LEU A 66 -0.41 0.89 26.39
N LYS A 67 -1.40 1.78 26.27
CA LYS A 67 -2.75 1.55 26.83
C LYS A 67 -3.45 0.37 26.13
N TRP A 68 -3.30 0.25 24.83
CA TRP A 68 -3.92 -0.79 24.04
C TRP A 68 -3.30 -2.18 24.29
N MET A 69 -2.01 -2.27 24.65
CA MET A 69 -1.39 -3.55 25.01
C MET A 69 -2.06 -4.28 26.18
N LEU A 70 -2.87 -3.57 26.97
CA LEU A 70 -3.61 -4.13 28.10
C LEU A 70 -4.99 -4.72 27.72
N LYS A 71 -5.40 -4.60 26.45
CA LYS A 71 -6.70 -5.07 25.94
C LYS A 71 -6.54 -5.95 24.71
N SER A 72 -7.13 -7.15 24.73
CA SER A 72 -7.03 -8.13 23.62
C SER A 72 -7.78 -7.70 22.36
N ASP A 73 -8.84 -6.88 22.50
CA ASP A 73 -9.68 -6.36 21.44
C ASP A 73 -9.23 -4.98 20.90
N ALA A 74 -8.13 -4.45 21.41
CA ALA A 74 -7.63 -3.13 21.03
C ALA A 74 -7.28 -3.03 19.54
N PRO A 75 -7.39 -1.83 18.92
CA PRO A 75 -7.01 -1.60 17.53
C PRO A 75 -5.55 -1.95 17.21
N LEU A 76 -4.65 -1.84 18.21
CA LEU A 76 -3.24 -2.17 18.09
C LEU A 76 -2.86 -3.24 19.10
N LEU A 77 -2.24 -4.33 18.62
CA LEU A 77 -1.62 -5.35 19.47
C LEU A 77 -0.14 -5.50 19.14
N VAL A 78 0.65 -5.76 20.17
CA VAL A 78 2.08 -6.06 20.04
C VAL A 78 2.35 -7.40 20.74
N ASN A 79 2.82 -8.40 20.00
CA ASN A 79 3.29 -9.65 20.61
C ASN A 79 4.47 -9.35 21.54
N PRO A 80 4.40 -9.70 22.82
CA PRO A 80 5.45 -9.38 23.81
C PRO A 80 6.77 -10.10 23.55
N LYS A 81 6.77 -11.21 22.79
CA LYS A 81 8.00 -11.97 22.50
C LYS A 81 9.05 -11.05 21.85
N PRO A 82 10.22 -10.87 22.46
CA PRO A 82 11.26 -10.00 21.91
C PRO A 82 11.82 -10.56 20.61
N SER A 83 12.16 -9.67 19.68
CA SER A 83 12.96 -9.99 18.51
C SER A 83 13.80 -8.77 18.15
N TRP A 84 15.03 -9.00 17.70
CA TRP A 84 15.92 -7.90 17.29
C TRP A 84 15.31 -7.05 16.18
N HIS A 85 14.64 -7.66 15.22
CA HIS A 85 13.94 -6.97 14.14
C HIS A 85 12.89 -5.98 14.68
N LYS A 86 12.05 -6.43 15.62
CA LYS A 86 11.02 -5.59 16.24
C LYS A 86 11.63 -4.43 17.05
N ILE A 87 12.66 -4.74 17.85
CA ILE A 87 13.36 -3.73 18.68
C ILE A 87 14.00 -2.66 17.79
N SER A 88 14.75 -3.06 16.76
CA SER A 88 15.37 -2.11 15.81
C SER A 88 14.36 -1.28 15.06
N TRP A 89 13.21 -1.88 14.67
CA TRP A 89 12.14 -1.17 14.00
C TRP A 89 11.51 -0.09 14.91
N PHE A 90 11.19 -0.44 16.16
CA PHE A 90 10.64 0.53 17.11
C PHE A 90 11.65 1.64 17.46
N ALA A 91 12.93 1.34 17.57
CA ALA A 91 13.96 2.35 17.81
C ALA A 91 14.01 3.38 16.64
N GLU A 92 14.01 2.90 15.40
CA GLU A 92 13.96 3.77 14.21
C GLU A 92 12.62 4.51 14.09
N PHE A 93 11.50 3.88 14.48
CA PHE A 93 10.20 4.53 14.53
C PHE A 93 10.20 5.72 15.50
N MET A 94 10.73 5.54 16.71
CA MET A 94 10.88 6.61 17.69
C MET A 94 11.81 7.73 17.18
N ALA A 95 12.93 7.38 16.57
CA ALA A 95 13.83 8.37 15.97
C ALA A 95 13.16 9.19 14.85
N SER A 96 12.19 8.61 14.17
CA SER A 96 11.46 9.26 13.06
C SER A 96 10.38 10.26 13.52
N MET A 97 10.10 10.37 14.81
CA MET A 97 9.06 11.27 15.34
C MET A 97 9.37 12.76 15.08
N THR A 98 10.63 13.13 15.02
CA THR A 98 11.05 14.51 14.70
C THR A 98 10.65 14.93 13.28
N ALA A 99 10.40 13.97 12.38
CA ALA A 99 9.99 14.22 11.02
C ALA A 99 8.47 14.08 10.78
N TYR A 100 7.66 13.97 11.84
CA TYR A 100 6.22 13.71 11.75
C TYR A 100 5.48 14.64 10.79
N GLU A 101 5.57 15.97 10.99
CA GLU A 101 4.89 16.95 10.15
C GLU A 101 5.38 16.87 8.70
N LYS A 102 6.72 16.88 8.52
CA LYS A 102 7.33 16.76 7.19
C LYS A 102 6.85 15.54 6.45
N ASN A 103 6.89 14.36 7.08
CA ASN A 103 6.51 13.11 6.46
C ASN A 103 5.00 13.06 6.15
N THR A 104 4.15 13.63 7.02
CA THR A 104 2.70 13.75 6.76
C THR A 104 2.43 14.61 5.53
N VAL A 105 3.05 15.79 5.44
CA VAL A 105 2.89 16.70 4.30
C VAL A 105 3.37 16.06 3.00
N GLU A 106 4.55 15.43 3.01
CA GLU A 106 5.10 14.77 1.81
C GLU A 106 4.25 13.56 1.40
N THR A 107 3.72 12.78 2.35
CA THR A 107 2.80 11.67 2.04
C THR A 107 1.50 12.20 1.41
N ALA A 108 0.96 13.32 1.89
CA ALA A 108 -0.23 13.94 1.30
C ALA A 108 0.03 14.40 -0.15
N LYS A 109 1.17 15.07 -0.42
CA LYS A 109 1.55 15.46 -1.78
C LYS A 109 1.64 14.25 -2.72
N LEU A 110 2.32 13.19 -2.28
CA LEU A 110 2.43 11.95 -3.06
C LEU A 110 1.05 11.33 -3.32
N ALA A 111 0.16 11.30 -2.32
CA ALA A 111 -1.16 10.71 -2.45
C ALA A 111 -2.06 11.50 -3.42
N VAL A 112 -2.00 12.83 -3.39
CA VAL A 112 -2.72 13.70 -4.34
C VAL A 112 -2.20 13.47 -5.76
N ALA A 113 -0.88 13.44 -5.96
CA ALA A 113 -0.29 13.18 -7.28
C ALA A 113 -0.61 11.77 -7.78
N ALA A 114 -0.53 10.75 -6.92
CA ALA A 114 -0.78 9.35 -7.29
C ALA A 114 -2.19 9.12 -7.85
N ARG A 115 -3.18 9.84 -7.34
CA ARG A 115 -4.58 9.73 -7.77
C ARG A 115 -4.75 10.02 -9.26
N GLN A 116 -4.10 11.07 -9.76
CA GLN A 116 -4.17 11.45 -11.18
C GLN A 116 -3.58 10.36 -12.07
N HIS A 117 -2.41 9.82 -11.73
CA HIS A 117 -1.77 8.72 -12.46
C HIS A 117 -2.65 7.46 -12.46
N LEU A 118 -3.18 7.08 -11.28
CA LEU A 118 -3.98 5.86 -11.15
C LEU A 118 -5.24 5.90 -11.99
N PHE A 119 -5.97 7.02 -11.95
CA PHE A 119 -7.20 7.18 -12.74
C PHE A 119 -6.92 7.23 -14.24
N ALA A 120 -5.86 7.94 -14.66
CA ALA A 120 -5.45 7.98 -16.05
C ALA A 120 -5.07 6.59 -16.59
N TRP A 121 -4.40 5.77 -15.78
CA TRP A 121 -4.06 4.40 -16.17
C TRP A 121 -5.28 3.48 -16.21
N ALA A 122 -6.21 3.62 -15.27
CA ALA A 122 -7.47 2.86 -15.28
C ALA A 122 -8.29 3.17 -16.53
N GLU A 123 -8.40 4.44 -16.89
CA GLU A 123 -9.11 4.91 -18.09
C GLU A 123 -8.42 4.42 -19.38
N ALA A 124 -7.10 4.63 -19.49
CA ALA A 124 -6.32 4.24 -20.67
C ALA A 124 -6.36 2.74 -20.96
N GLU A 125 -6.44 1.92 -19.90
CA GLU A 125 -6.46 0.45 -20.01
C GLU A 125 -7.87 -0.14 -19.87
N ASN A 126 -8.90 0.69 -19.73
CA ASN A 126 -10.30 0.31 -19.55
C ASN A 126 -10.49 -0.68 -18.39
N ILE A 127 -9.94 -0.35 -17.21
CA ILE A 127 -9.99 -1.21 -16.03
C ILE A 127 -11.20 -0.84 -15.17
N ASP A 128 -12.18 -1.73 -15.09
CA ASP A 128 -13.26 -1.66 -14.10
C ASP A 128 -12.78 -2.26 -12.76
N PHE A 129 -12.86 -1.46 -11.70
CA PHE A 129 -12.44 -1.84 -10.35
C PHE A 129 -13.40 -1.36 -9.26
N ASP A 130 -14.68 -1.26 -9.58
CA ASP A 130 -15.74 -0.77 -8.68
C ASP A 130 -15.45 0.63 -8.13
N LEU A 131 -14.88 1.51 -8.95
CA LEU A 131 -14.50 2.87 -8.54
C LEU A 131 -15.72 3.69 -8.12
N LYS A 132 -15.70 4.20 -6.86
CA LYS A 132 -16.68 5.17 -6.35
C LYS A 132 -15.98 6.46 -5.92
N LYS A 133 -16.29 7.56 -6.60
CA LYS A 133 -15.79 8.92 -6.30
C LYS A 133 -16.79 9.67 -5.44
N GLN A 134 -17.02 9.19 -4.22
CA GLN A 134 -18.03 9.75 -3.30
C GLN A 134 -17.42 10.36 -2.03
N GLY A 135 -16.10 10.55 -2.04
CA GLY A 135 -15.37 11.04 -0.88
C GLY A 135 -15.19 10.01 0.23
N ILE A 136 -14.50 10.45 1.29
CA ILE A 136 -14.30 9.69 2.52
C ILE A 136 -14.65 10.58 3.71
N LEU A 137 -15.48 10.06 4.62
CA LEU A 137 -15.89 10.71 5.85
C LEU A 137 -15.11 10.13 7.03
N HIS A 138 -14.28 10.95 7.68
CA HIS A 138 -13.63 10.61 8.94
C HIS A 138 -14.57 10.96 10.09
N ILE A 139 -14.84 10.01 10.99
CA ILE A 139 -15.81 10.16 12.08
C ILE A 139 -15.12 10.25 13.45
N TYR A 140 -15.63 11.16 14.31
CA TYR A 140 -15.08 11.41 15.64
C TYR A 140 -16.21 11.42 16.68
N ARG A 141 -16.02 10.69 17.80
CA ARG A 141 -17.01 10.58 18.87
C ARG A 141 -16.81 11.60 19.97
N ASP A 142 -15.61 12.19 20.08
CA ASP A 142 -15.27 13.16 21.10
C ASP A 142 -14.58 14.41 20.53
N LYS A 143 -14.60 15.49 21.31
CA LYS A 143 -13.97 16.77 20.97
C LYS A 143 -12.45 16.64 20.77
N LYS A 144 -11.78 15.81 21.57
CA LYS A 144 -10.33 15.69 21.55
C LYS A 144 -9.83 15.07 20.23
N GLY A 145 -10.51 14.03 19.75
CA GLY A 145 -10.23 13.40 18.44
C GLY A 145 -10.50 14.38 17.32
N PHE A 146 -11.62 15.10 17.37
CA PHE A 146 -11.99 16.11 16.38
C PHE A 146 -10.97 17.27 16.31
N ASP A 147 -10.57 17.82 17.46
CA ASP A 147 -9.57 18.90 17.52
C ASP A 147 -8.19 18.44 16.98
N HIS A 148 -7.80 17.19 17.27
CA HIS A 148 -6.57 16.61 16.70
C HIS A 148 -6.69 16.52 15.18
N ALA A 149 -7.81 16.06 14.68
CA ALA A 149 -8.06 15.96 13.23
C ALA A 149 -8.02 17.33 12.54
N GLY A 150 -8.39 18.41 13.24
CA GLY A 150 -8.23 19.78 12.76
C GLY A 150 -6.76 20.12 12.46
N LYS A 151 -5.87 19.82 13.41
CA LYS A 151 -4.41 20.02 13.23
C LYS A 151 -3.85 19.17 12.10
N VAL A 152 -4.31 17.91 11.97
CA VAL A 152 -3.95 17.04 10.85
C VAL A 152 -4.44 17.64 9.53
N SER A 153 -5.66 18.19 9.48
CA SER A 153 -6.21 18.84 8.29
C SER A 153 -5.36 20.03 7.80
N GLU A 154 -4.79 20.80 8.73
CA GLU A 154 -3.86 21.89 8.38
C GLU A 154 -2.58 21.36 7.71
N MET A 155 -2.03 20.24 8.20
CA MET A 155 -0.87 19.60 7.57
C MET A 155 -1.22 19.03 6.20
N LEU A 156 -2.37 18.38 6.05
CA LEU A 156 -2.83 17.83 4.77
C LEU A 156 -3.07 18.94 3.75
N ALA A 157 -3.60 20.10 4.18
CA ALA A 157 -3.76 21.28 3.32
C ALA A 157 -2.43 21.80 2.79
N LYS A 158 -1.36 21.81 3.61
CA LYS A 158 0.02 22.11 3.14
C LYS A 158 0.50 21.11 2.07
N GLY A 159 -0.01 19.87 2.09
CA GLY A 159 0.20 18.84 1.08
C GLY A 159 -0.72 18.94 -0.14
N GLY A 160 -1.58 19.95 -0.21
CA GLY A 160 -2.52 20.15 -1.32
C GLY A 160 -3.85 19.39 -1.17
N LEU A 161 -4.17 18.87 0.02
CA LEU A 161 -5.41 18.16 0.28
C LEU A 161 -6.32 18.94 1.26
N PRO A 162 -7.34 19.68 0.78
CA PRO A 162 -8.34 20.26 1.67
C PRO A 162 -9.28 19.19 2.22
N ARG A 163 -9.63 19.31 3.51
CA ARG A 163 -10.68 18.53 4.19
C ARG A 163 -11.63 19.52 4.87
N HIS A 164 -12.92 19.18 4.88
CA HIS A 164 -13.94 20.03 5.47
C HIS A 164 -14.44 19.44 6.80
N ALA A 165 -14.43 20.26 7.86
CA ALA A 165 -15.09 19.89 9.08
C ALA A 165 -16.60 19.85 8.85
N VAL A 166 -17.28 18.82 9.38
CA VAL A 166 -18.73 18.64 9.23
C VAL A 166 -19.38 18.34 10.58
N THR A 167 -20.55 18.92 10.76
CA THR A 167 -21.43 18.70 11.92
C THR A 167 -22.11 17.34 11.87
N PRO A 168 -22.69 16.83 12.96
CA PRO A 168 -23.46 15.59 12.96
C PRO A 168 -24.62 15.58 11.96
N ASP A 169 -25.29 16.71 11.74
CA ASP A 169 -26.38 16.82 10.77
C ASP A 169 -25.87 16.73 9.33
N GLU A 170 -24.75 17.39 9.02
CA GLU A 170 -24.08 17.28 7.72
C GLU A 170 -23.54 15.86 7.50
N MET A 171 -23.00 15.20 8.52
CA MET A 171 -22.60 13.79 8.43
C MET A 171 -23.78 12.90 8.07
N LYS A 172 -24.95 13.14 8.66
CA LYS A 172 -26.18 12.41 8.35
C LYS A 172 -26.70 12.68 6.95
N ALA A 173 -26.47 13.88 6.41
CA ALA A 173 -26.79 14.21 5.02
C ALA A 173 -25.82 13.54 4.04
N ILE A 174 -24.51 13.47 4.38
CA ILE A 174 -23.48 12.81 3.58
C ILE A 174 -23.69 11.28 3.54
N GLU A 175 -23.92 10.66 4.71
CA GLU A 175 -24.16 9.20 4.82
C GLU A 175 -25.39 8.91 5.70
N PRO A 176 -26.59 8.85 5.10
CA PRO A 176 -27.85 8.66 5.80
C PRO A 176 -27.97 7.34 6.54
N THR A 177 -27.21 6.31 6.15
CA THR A 177 -27.29 4.97 6.78
C THR A 177 -26.48 4.89 8.07
N LEU A 178 -25.56 5.85 8.30
CA LEU A 178 -24.70 5.88 9.48
C LEU A 178 -25.51 6.07 10.76
N ALA A 179 -25.49 5.06 11.64
CA ALA A 179 -26.13 5.12 12.97
C ALA A 179 -25.10 5.51 14.05
N GLY A 180 -25.62 5.98 15.19
CA GLY A 180 -24.80 6.35 16.35
C GLY A 180 -24.78 7.85 16.62
N LYS A 181 -23.97 8.25 17.64
CA LYS A 181 -23.76 9.64 18.02
C LYS A 181 -22.31 10.02 17.79
N TYR A 182 -22.10 11.15 17.15
CA TYR A 182 -20.78 11.68 16.81
C TYR A 182 -20.66 13.11 17.27
N TYR A 183 -19.44 13.52 17.59
CA TYR A 183 -19.13 14.92 17.87
C TYR A 183 -19.06 15.74 16.57
N GLY A 184 -18.55 15.13 15.51
CA GLY A 184 -18.42 15.71 14.18
C GLY A 184 -17.56 14.83 13.30
N GLY A 185 -17.27 15.29 12.10
CA GLY A 185 -16.45 14.59 11.11
C GLY A 185 -15.55 15.52 10.30
N TYR A 186 -14.70 14.93 9.49
CA TYR A 186 -13.99 15.61 8.41
C TYR A 186 -14.27 14.89 7.10
N PHE A 187 -14.78 15.62 6.12
CA PHE A 187 -15.10 15.07 4.82
C PHE A 187 -14.06 15.48 3.78
N THR A 188 -13.64 14.50 2.96
CA THR A 188 -12.71 14.69 1.85
C THR A 188 -13.38 14.24 0.56
N GLU A 189 -13.96 15.19 -0.16
CA GLU A 189 -14.74 14.94 -1.38
C GLU A 189 -13.89 14.28 -2.48
N SER A 190 -12.61 14.68 -2.57
CA SER A 190 -11.69 14.22 -3.62
C SER A 190 -11.17 12.80 -3.42
N ASP A 191 -11.37 12.18 -2.27
CA ASP A 191 -11.01 10.79 -2.03
C ASP A 191 -12.02 9.82 -2.68
N SER A 192 -11.65 8.58 -2.82
CA SER A 192 -12.46 7.56 -3.49
C SER A 192 -12.21 6.17 -2.94
N THR A 193 -13.00 5.21 -3.40
CA THR A 193 -12.82 3.78 -3.10
C THR A 193 -12.86 2.95 -4.36
N GLY A 194 -12.37 1.72 -4.27
CA GLY A 194 -12.45 0.75 -5.34
C GLY A 194 -11.87 -0.61 -4.90
N ASP A 195 -11.91 -1.57 -5.79
CA ASP A 195 -11.36 -2.91 -5.55
C ASP A 195 -9.92 -2.97 -6.06
N ILE A 196 -8.94 -2.92 -5.13
CA ILE A 196 -7.52 -3.02 -5.46
C ILE A 196 -7.18 -4.33 -6.18
N HIS A 197 -7.88 -5.44 -5.85
CA HIS A 197 -7.64 -6.73 -6.47
C HIS A 197 -8.04 -6.70 -7.95
N LYS A 198 -9.23 -6.16 -8.26
CA LYS A 198 -9.69 -5.95 -9.64
C LYS A 198 -8.73 -5.02 -10.39
N PHE A 199 -8.36 -3.87 -9.79
CA PHE A 199 -7.44 -2.92 -10.41
C PHE A 199 -6.08 -3.56 -10.73
N THR A 200 -5.47 -4.24 -9.74
CA THR A 200 -4.14 -4.84 -9.92
C THR A 200 -4.16 -5.94 -10.98
N ASN A 201 -5.19 -6.78 -11.01
CA ASN A 201 -5.31 -7.81 -12.05
C ASN A 201 -5.62 -7.22 -13.43
N GLY A 202 -6.47 -6.19 -13.53
CA GLY A 202 -6.71 -5.47 -14.78
C GLY A 202 -5.43 -4.87 -15.35
N LEU A 203 -4.64 -4.21 -14.49
CA LEU A 203 -3.35 -3.64 -14.89
C LEU A 203 -2.32 -4.73 -15.20
N ALA A 204 -2.36 -5.90 -14.52
CA ALA A 204 -1.51 -7.04 -14.85
C ALA A 204 -1.81 -7.61 -16.23
N GLN A 205 -3.06 -7.56 -16.70
CA GLN A 205 -3.38 -7.90 -18.09
C GLN A 205 -2.89 -6.83 -19.07
N ALA A 206 -3.00 -5.56 -18.70
CA ALA A 206 -2.47 -4.46 -19.51
C ALA A 206 -0.95 -4.57 -19.72
N VAL A 207 -0.18 -4.87 -18.68
CA VAL A 207 1.28 -5.02 -18.82
C VAL A 207 1.66 -6.21 -19.72
N LYS A 208 0.86 -7.30 -19.72
CA LYS A 208 1.05 -8.40 -20.69
C LYS A 208 0.85 -7.93 -22.13
N ARG A 209 -0.19 -7.11 -22.39
CA ARG A 209 -0.41 -6.54 -23.73
C ARG A 209 0.73 -5.61 -24.17
N LEU A 210 1.39 -4.94 -23.21
CA LEU A 210 2.59 -4.12 -23.45
C LEU A 210 3.89 -4.93 -23.63
N GLY A 211 3.81 -6.28 -23.65
CA GLY A 211 4.97 -7.16 -23.85
C GLY A 211 5.76 -7.49 -22.59
N VAL A 212 5.26 -7.16 -21.40
CA VAL A 212 5.89 -7.59 -20.14
C VAL A 212 5.74 -9.10 -19.98
N ARG A 213 6.86 -9.79 -19.78
CA ARG A 213 6.86 -11.21 -19.43
C ARG A 213 6.46 -11.39 -17.96
N THR A 214 5.25 -11.86 -17.71
CA THR A 214 4.77 -12.12 -16.34
C THR A 214 4.95 -13.60 -16.02
N LEU A 215 5.73 -13.90 -15.00
CA LEU A 215 6.06 -15.25 -14.55
C LEU A 215 5.40 -15.48 -13.18
N TYR A 216 4.33 -16.26 -13.18
CA TYR A 216 3.60 -16.69 -11.99
C TYR A 216 4.13 -18.03 -11.49
N ASP A 217 3.81 -18.39 -10.24
CA ASP A 217 4.35 -19.57 -9.54
C ASP A 217 5.89 -19.61 -9.52
N GLN A 218 6.51 -18.42 -9.50
CA GLN A 218 7.95 -18.24 -9.50
C GLN A 218 8.42 -17.68 -8.15
N ASN A 219 8.87 -18.56 -7.28
CA ASN A 219 9.34 -18.16 -5.96
C ASN A 219 10.82 -17.72 -6.03
N VAL A 220 11.05 -16.43 -6.16
CA VAL A 220 12.41 -15.85 -6.05
C VAL A 220 12.93 -16.07 -4.64
N THR A 221 14.09 -16.68 -4.51
CA THR A 221 14.74 -17.01 -3.23
C THR A 221 16.00 -16.21 -2.99
N ASP A 222 16.70 -15.84 -4.07
CA ASP A 222 17.96 -15.10 -3.98
C ASP A 222 18.08 -14.07 -5.11
N ILE A 223 18.73 -12.94 -4.80
CA ILE A 223 19.05 -11.87 -5.73
C ILE A 223 20.50 -11.46 -5.48
N GLN A 224 21.35 -11.58 -6.50
CA GLN A 224 22.73 -11.12 -6.47
C GLN A 224 22.94 -10.04 -7.52
N SER A 225 23.79 -9.10 -7.23
CA SER A 225 24.13 -7.99 -8.11
C SER A 225 25.63 -7.84 -8.17
N ASP A 226 26.17 -7.75 -9.37
CA ASP A 226 27.53 -7.29 -9.64
C ASP A 226 27.51 -5.95 -10.40
N SER A 227 28.67 -5.50 -10.92
CA SER A 227 28.78 -4.23 -11.63
C SER A 227 28.01 -4.17 -12.94
N ASN A 228 27.69 -5.32 -13.55
CA ASN A 228 27.19 -5.42 -14.91
C ASN A 228 25.77 -5.97 -14.99
N GLN A 229 25.39 -6.88 -14.08
CA GLN A 229 24.15 -7.62 -14.17
C GLN A 229 23.57 -7.97 -12.79
N VAL A 230 22.31 -8.34 -12.80
CA VAL A 230 21.60 -8.91 -11.65
C VAL A 230 21.23 -10.35 -11.96
N THR A 231 21.52 -11.24 -11.03
CA THR A 231 21.15 -12.67 -11.09
C THR A 231 20.01 -12.93 -10.13
N ILE A 232 18.93 -13.53 -10.64
CA ILE A 232 17.75 -13.93 -9.88
C ILE A 232 17.65 -15.44 -9.86
N THR A 233 17.60 -16.00 -8.65
CA THR A 233 17.41 -17.44 -8.42
C THR A 233 15.95 -17.71 -8.06
N VAL A 234 15.32 -18.61 -8.80
CA VAL A 234 13.93 -19.02 -8.60
C VAL A 234 13.87 -20.48 -8.18
N ALA A 235 13.28 -20.75 -7.03
CA ALA A 235 12.99 -22.10 -6.59
C ALA A 235 11.63 -22.58 -7.12
N HIS A 236 11.59 -23.82 -7.57
CA HIS A 236 10.40 -24.53 -8.03
C HIS A 236 10.08 -25.67 -7.06
N THR A 237 8.80 -26.02 -6.89
CA THR A 237 8.38 -27.11 -5.99
C THR A 237 8.82 -28.48 -6.55
N ASP A 238 8.64 -28.70 -7.86
CA ASP A 238 8.81 -30.00 -8.50
C ASP A 238 9.80 -29.97 -9.68
N ALA A 239 10.65 -28.93 -9.73
CA ALA A 239 11.65 -28.77 -10.80
C ALA A 239 12.95 -28.20 -10.23
N PRO A 240 14.09 -28.37 -10.96
CA PRO A 240 15.35 -27.73 -10.60
C PRO A 240 15.23 -26.21 -10.50
N THR A 241 15.99 -25.62 -9.60
CA THR A 241 16.14 -24.17 -9.47
C THR A 241 16.57 -23.55 -10.81
N SER A 242 15.92 -22.46 -11.22
CA SER A 242 16.29 -21.71 -12.41
C SER A 242 17.00 -20.40 -12.07
N ILE A 243 17.90 -19.99 -12.95
CA ILE A 243 18.70 -18.77 -12.82
C ILE A 243 18.39 -17.86 -14.01
N HIS A 244 18.11 -16.60 -13.72
CA HIS A 244 17.80 -15.58 -14.72
C HIS A 244 18.70 -14.36 -14.51
N THR A 245 19.18 -13.76 -15.62
CA THR A 245 20.04 -12.57 -15.59
C THR A 245 19.36 -11.38 -16.26
N PHE A 246 19.56 -10.18 -15.66
CA PHE A 246 19.00 -8.92 -16.12
C PHE A 246 20.01 -7.79 -15.95
N ASP A 247 19.80 -6.69 -16.68
CA ASP A 247 20.61 -5.49 -16.49
C ASP A 247 20.31 -4.79 -15.15
N SER A 248 19.06 -4.90 -14.66
CA SER A 248 18.65 -4.27 -13.41
C SER A 248 17.49 -5.01 -12.73
N VAL A 249 17.28 -4.76 -11.43
CA VAL A 249 16.14 -5.27 -10.68
C VAL A 249 15.42 -4.14 -9.92
N VAL A 250 14.07 -4.22 -9.87
CA VAL A 250 13.25 -3.43 -8.94
C VAL A 250 12.59 -4.37 -7.95
N VAL A 251 12.90 -4.19 -6.67
CA VAL A 251 12.35 -5.00 -5.58
C VAL A 251 11.03 -4.40 -5.11
N CYS A 252 9.91 -5.10 -5.41
CA CYS A 252 8.53 -4.73 -5.07
C CYS A 252 7.85 -5.80 -4.19
N ALA A 253 8.64 -6.55 -3.42
CA ALA A 253 8.23 -7.79 -2.75
C ALA A 253 7.51 -7.60 -1.39
N GLY A 254 6.95 -6.42 -1.12
CA GLY A 254 6.24 -6.13 0.11
C GLY A 254 7.09 -6.45 1.35
N VAL A 255 6.57 -7.27 2.27
CA VAL A 255 7.32 -7.63 3.50
C VAL A 255 8.57 -8.49 3.25
N ALA A 256 8.66 -9.19 2.11
CA ALA A 256 9.84 -9.94 1.72
C ALA A 256 10.99 -9.04 1.21
N SER A 257 10.72 -7.78 0.89
CA SER A 257 11.75 -6.84 0.39
C SER A 257 12.90 -6.65 1.37
N LYS A 258 12.66 -6.80 2.69
CA LYS A 258 13.71 -6.75 3.71
C LYS A 258 14.77 -7.84 3.49
N GLN A 259 14.35 -9.05 3.17
CA GLN A 259 15.26 -10.18 2.92
C GLN A 259 16.11 -9.91 1.68
N PHE A 260 15.48 -9.53 0.57
CA PHE A 260 16.20 -9.24 -0.68
C PHE A 260 17.14 -8.04 -0.55
N ALA A 261 16.72 -7.00 0.16
CA ALA A 261 17.61 -5.88 0.45
C ALA A 261 18.86 -6.31 1.24
N SER A 262 18.70 -7.21 2.21
CA SER A 262 19.83 -7.75 2.98
C SER A 262 20.80 -8.56 2.09
N GLN A 263 20.30 -9.36 1.16
CA GLN A 263 21.12 -10.09 0.19
C GLN A 263 21.94 -9.12 -0.71
N LEU A 264 21.32 -8.01 -1.08
CA LEU A 264 21.91 -6.95 -1.90
C LEU A 264 22.79 -5.94 -1.11
N GLY A 265 23.02 -6.18 0.18
CA GLY A 265 23.82 -5.32 1.04
C GLY A 265 23.15 -4.00 1.45
N ASP A 266 21.84 -3.86 1.17
CA ASP A 266 21.03 -2.69 1.54
C ASP A 266 20.28 -2.91 2.86
N ARG A 267 19.94 -1.80 3.55
CA ARG A 267 19.11 -1.82 4.73
C ARG A 267 17.72 -1.27 4.42
N VAL A 268 16.76 -2.15 4.35
CA VAL A 268 15.33 -1.82 4.24
C VAL A 268 14.61 -2.43 5.43
N ASN A 269 14.39 -1.65 6.50
CA ASN A 269 13.86 -2.15 7.77
C ASN A 269 12.34 -2.23 7.78
N ILE A 270 11.76 -2.97 6.84
CA ILE A 270 10.31 -3.23 6.77
C ILE A 270 9.93 -4.22 7.87
N TYR A 271 8.93 -3.84 8.70
CA TYR A 271 8.28 -4.77 9.63
C TYR A 271 6.89 -5.15 9.12
N PRO A 272 6.52 -6.46 9.15
CA PRO A 272 5.18 -6.90 8.78
C PRO A 272 4.18 -6.55 9.88
N VAL A 273 3.26 -5.62 9.59
CA VAL A 273 2.17 -5.25 10.49
C VAL A 273 0.89 -5.86 9.96
N LYS A 274 0.37 -6.87 10.66
CA LYS A 274 -0.84 -7.58 10.26
C LYS A 274 -2.06 -6.71 10.46
N GLY A 275 -2.90 -6.63 9.43
CA GLY A 275 -4.23 -6.03 9.49
C GLY A 275 -5.27 -7.07 9.11
N TYR A 276 -6.50 -6.83 9.55
CA TYR A 276 -7.62 -7.70 9.30
C TYR A 276 -8.69 -6.99 8.47
N SER A 277 -9.45 -7.76 7.70
CA SER A 277 -10.66 -7.27 7.06
C SER A 277 -11.76 -8.33 7.08
N ILE A 278 -12.98 -7.86 6.96
CA ILE A 278 -14.16 -8.67 6.64
C ILE A 278 -14.79 -8.15 5.36
N THR A 279 -15.30 -9.05 4.55
CA THR A 279 -16.20 -8.72 3.45
C THR A 279 -17.58 -9.26 3.80
N VAL A 280 -18.57 -8.38 3.85
CA VAL A 280 -19.98 -8.72 4.01
C VAL A 280 -20.61 -8.75 2.63
N ASN A 281 -21.21 -9.88 2.25
CA ASN A 281 -22.00 -9.98 1.03
C ASN A 281 -23.39 -9.42 1.27
N LEU A 282 -23.79 -8.41 0.49
CA LEU A 282 -25.06 -7.72 0.59
C LEU A 282 -26.11 -8.45 -0.24
N ASN A 283 -26.48 -9.66 0.19
CA ASN A 283 -27.33 -10.57 -0.59
C ASN A 283 -28.84 -10.27 -0.48
N ASP A 284 -29.23 -9.39 0.43
CA ASP A 284 -30.64 -9.02 0.66
C ASP A 284 -30.84 -7.50 0.51
N ALA A 285 -32.07 -7.12 0.18
CA ALA A 285 -32.43 -5.73 -0.09
C ALA A 285 -32.24 -4.80 1.14
N GLU A 286 -32.43 -5.32 2.34
CA GLU A 286 -32.25 -4.54 3.57
C GLU A 286 -30.78 -4.23 3.80
N SER A 287 -29.90 -5.24 3.66
CA SER A 287 -28.43 -5.06 3.73
C SER A 287 -27.93 -4.13 2.63
N GLN A 288 -28.43 -4.25 1.40
CA GLN A 288 -28.05 -3.36 0.29
C GLN A 288 -28.44 -1.91 0.56
N ALA A 289 -29.67 -1.68 1.05
CA ALA A 289 -30.16 -0.34 1.41
C ALA A 289 -29.50 0.23 2.69
N GLY A 290 -29.09 -0.65 3.61
CA GLY A 290 -28.44 -0.28 4.87
C GLY A 290 -26.93 -0.08 4.79
N ALA A 291 -26.29 -0.52 3.70
CA ALA A 291 -24.84 -0.37 3.54
C ALA A 291 -24.47 1.05 3.06
N PRO A 292 -23.38 1.63 3.58
CA PRO A 292 -22.99 2.99 3.24
C PRO A 292 -22.58 3.11 1.78
N GLN A 293 -22.87 4.28 1.20
CA GLN A 293 -22.38 4.68 -0.12
C GLN A 293 -21.06 5.44 -0.01
N VAL A 294 -20.94 6.28 1.03
CA VAL A 294 -19.73 7.03 1.34
C VAL A 294 -18.82 6.19 2.22
N SER A 295 -17.55 6.13 1.87
CA SER A 295 -16.56 5.41 2.67
C SER A 295 -16.30 6.13 3.99
N LEU A 296 -16.10 5.36 5.06
CA LEU A 296 -15.82 5.89 6.38
C LEU A 296 -14.40 5.55 6.83
N LEU A 297 -13.84 6.44 7.65
CA LEU A 297 -12.69 6.14 8.49
C LEU A 297 -13.03 6.50 9.94
N ASP A 298 -13.03 5.50 10.81
CA ASP A 298 -13.19 5.67 12.25
C ASP A 298 -11.81 5.75 12.91
N ASP A 299 -11.42 6.92 13.33
CA ASP A 299 -10.07 7.16 13.88
C ASP A 299 -9.87 6.51 15.26
N GLU A 300 -10.94 6.33 16.04
CA GLU A 300 -10.88 5.71 17.36
C GLU A 300 -10.62 4.19 17.25
N THR A 301 -11.37 3.52 16.40
CA THR A 301 -11.27 2.06 16.19
C THR A 301 -10.26 1.68 15.10
N LYS A 302 -9.73 2.66 14.37
CA LYS A 302 -8.81 2.47 13.22
C LYS A 302 -9.39 1.56 12.14
N LEU A 303 -10.70 1.70 11.91
CA LEU A 303 -11.43 0.97 10.89
C LEU A 303 -11.73 1.87 9.68
N VAL A 304 -11.64 1.27 8.51
CA VAL A 304 -11.97 1.87 7.23
C VAL A 304 -13.00 1.01 6.51
N THR A 305 -13.86 1.64 5.71
CA THR A 305 -14.89 0.92 4.97
C THR A 305 -14.82 1.21 3.48
N SER A 306 -15.33 0.28 2.67
CA SER A 306 -15.54 0.50 1.24
C SER A 306 -16.70 -0.36 0.75
N ARG A 307 -17.60 0.25 -0.02
CA ARG A 307 -18.57 -0.49 -0.81
C ARG A 307 -17.98 -0.82 -2.16
N LEU A 308 -17.85 -2.11 -2.45
CA LEU A 308 -17.23 -2.65 -3.66
C LEU A 308 -18.32 -3.24 -4.56
N GLY A 309 -18.59 -2.57 -5.66
CA GLY A 309 -19.77 -2.86 -6.45
C GLY A 309 -21.06 -2.54 -5.68
N ASP A 310 -22.13 -3.30 -5.96
CA ASP A 310 -23.41 -3.15 -5.28
C ASP A 310 -23.65 -4.21 -4.21
N ASP A 311 -22.89 -5.29 -4.25
CA ASP A 311 -23.10 -6.53 -3.52
C ASP A 311 -22.09 -6.82 -2.40
N ARG A 312 -21.03 -6.00 -2.25
CA ARG A 312 -19.99 -6.23 -1.24
C ARG A 312 -19.70 -4.99 -0.39
N PHE A 313 -19.68 -5.19 0.91
CA PHE A 313 -19.24 -4.19 1.87
C PHE A 313 -18.01 -4.68 2.63
N ARG A 314 -16.92 -3.96 2.53
CA ARG A 314 -15.67 -4.29 3.20
C ARG A 314 -15.41 -3.38 4.37
N VAL A 315 -14.99 -3.98 5.49
CA VAL A 315 -14.48 -3.28 6.66
C VAL A 315 -13.09 -3.82 6.96
N ALA A 316 -12.11 -2.93 7.08
CA ALA A 316 -10.73 -3.31 7.33
C ALA A 316 -10.11 -2.41 8.38
N GLY A 317 -9.12 -2.93 9.09
CA GLY A 317 -8.40 -2.11 10.06
C GLY A 317 -7.50 -2.92 10.96
N THR A 318 -7.34 -2.41 12.17
CA THR A 318 -6.49 -2.93 13.22
C THR A 318 -5.01 -3.12 12.80
N ALA A 319 -4.15 -3.25 13.77
CA ALA A 319 -2.72 -3.47 13.56
C ALA A 319 -2.20 -4.48 14.58
N GLU A 320 -1.45 -5.48 14.13
CA GLU A 320 -0.85 -6.48 15.00
C GLU A 320 0.64 -6.66 14.66
N PHE A 321 1.50 -6.36 15.62
CA PHE A 321 2.95 -6.55 15.52
C PHE A 321 3.32 -7.97 15.98
N ASN A 322 3.16 -8.94 15.08
CA ASN A 322 3.36 -10.38 15.35
C ASN A 322 4.25 -11.06 14.29
N GLY A 323 5.22 -10.32 13.75
CA GLY A 323 6.11 -10.83 12.72
C GLY A 323 5.32 -11.32 11.48
N TYR A 324 5.77 -12.44 10.93
CA TYR A 324 5.19 -13.02 9.71
C TYR A 324 3.96 -13.93 9.95
N ASN A 325 3.38 -13.89 11.16
CA ASN A 325 2.18 -14.67 11.47
C ASN A 325 1.00 -14.23 10.59
N ARG A 326 0.33 -15.20 9.97
CA ARG A 326 -0.79 -14.97 9.02
C ARG A 326 -2.12 -15.52 9.53
N ASP A 327 -2.17 -16.08 10.73
CA ASP A 327 -3.38 -16.68 11.28
C ASP A 327 -4.48 -15.63 11.38
N ILE A 328 -5.69 -16.00 10.95
CA ILE A 328 -6.89 -15.20 11.10
C ILE A 328 -7.53 -15.57 12.43
N ARG A 329 -7.50 -14.66 13.39
CA ARG A 329 -8.01 -14.89 14.73
C ARG A 329 -9.43 -14.38 14.88
N ALA A 330 -10.31 -15.19 15.47
CA ALA A 330 -11.72 -14.84 15.66
C ALA A 330 -11.90 -13.61 16.57
N ASP A 331 -11.07 -13.48 17.62
CA ASP A 331 -11.06 -12.32 18.54
C ASP A 331 -10.62 -11.00 17.86
N ARG A 332 -10.01 -11.08 16.70
CA ARG A 332 -9.65 -9.90 15.87
C ARG A 332 -10.68 -9.61 14.79
N ILE A 333 -11.49 -10.59 14.41
CA ILE A 333 -12.60 -10.42 13.44
C ILE A 333 -13.84 -9.87 14.15
N LYS A 334 -14.14 -10.35 15.36
CA LYS A 334 -15.31 -9.93 16.14
C LYS A 334 -15.46 -8.41 16.26
N PRO A 335 -14.43 -7.62 16.61
CA PRO A 335 -14.55 -6.15 16.71
C PRO A 335 -14.99 -5.48 15.41
N LEU A 336 -14.61 -6.03 14.22
CA LEU A 336 -15.04 -5.50 12.93
C LEU A 336 -16.53 -5.76 12.71
N VAL A 337 -17.00 -6.96 13.06
CA VAL A 337 -18.41 -7.34 12.98
C VAL A 337 -19.26 -6.51 13.95
N ASP A 338 -18.81 -6.36 15.20
CA ASP A 338 -19.49 -5.56 16.23
C ASP A 338 -19.62 -4.10 15.77
N TRP A 339 -18.57 -3.54 15.17
CA TRP A 339 -18.57 -2.18 14.64
C TRP A 339 -19.60 -2.02 13.50
N VAL A 340 -19.69 -3.00 12.57
CA VAL A 340 -20.72 -2.98 11.52
C VAL A 340 -22.12 -2.99 12.13
N ASN A 341 -22.40 -3.89 13.08
CA ASN A 341 -23.68 -3.98 13.73
C ASN A 341 -24.07 -2.70 14.48
N GLN A 342 -23.09 -1.99 15.05
CA GLN A 342 -23.30 -0.73 15.74
C GLN A 342 -23.57 0.43 14.78
N CYS A 343 -22.78 0.55 13.70
CA CYS A 343 -22.84 1.70 12.81
C CYS A 343 -23.85 1.51 11.67
N PHE A 344 -24.14 0.25 11.29
CA PHE A 344 -25.03 -0.11 10.19
C PHE A 344 -25.93 -1.29 10.55
N PRO A 345 -26.89 -1.11 11.46
CA PRO A 345 -27.67 -2.19 12.06
C PRO A 345 -28.58 -2.96 11.09
N LYS A 346 -28.78 -2.45 9.87
CA LYS A 346 -29.53 -3.10 8.81
C LYS A 346 -28.70 -4.10 7.99
N ILE A 347 -27.38 -4.13 8.17
CA ILE A 347 -26.53 -5.06 7.45
C ILE A 347 -26.53 -6.43 8.13
N ASN A 348 -26.83 -7.49 7.40
CA ASN A 348 -26.75 -8.85 7.89
C ASN A 348 -25.30 -9.35 7.94
N THR A 349 -24.74 -9.44 9.15
CA THR A 349 -23.35 -9.87 9.40
C THR A 349 -23.23 -11.35 9.83
N ARG A 350 -24.28 -12.16 9.67
CA ARG A 350 -24.25 -13.60 10.05
C ARG A 350 -23.21 -14.40 9.30
N SER A 351 -22.88 -13.99 8.08
CA SER A 351 -21.84 -14.62 7.26
C SER A 351 -20.92 -13.55 6.68
N VAL A 352 -19.68 -13.54 7.15
CA VAL A 352 -18.64 -12.62 6.66
C VAL A 352 -17.44 -13.43 6.15
N VAL A 353 -16.74 -12.91 5.15
CA VAL A 353 -15.48 -13.50 4.66
C VAL A 353 -14.33 -12.80 5.34
N PRO A 354 -13.65 -13.44 6.31
CA PRO A 354 -12.51 -12.85 6.99
C PRO A 354 -11.24 -12.97 6.16
N TRP A 355 -10.35 -11.98 6.31
CA TRP A 355 -9.03 -11.99 5.70
C TRP A 355 -8.01 -11.28 6.60
N ALA A 356 -6.73 -11.61 6.43
CA ALA A 356 -5.63 -10.91 7.07
C ALA A 356 -4.45 -10.76 6.10
N GLY A 357 -3.77 -9.61 6.17
CA GLY A 357 -2.60 -9.33 5.34
C GLY A 357 -1.51 -8.58 6.11
N LEU A 358 -0.29 -8.69 5.61
CA LEU A 358 0.90 -8.09 6.22
C LEU A 358 1.25 -6.79 5.51
N ARG A 359 1.00 -5.65 6.17
CA ARG A 359 1.42 -4.32 5.67
C ARG A 359 2.94 -4.20 5.76
N PRO A 360 3.64 -3.83 4.68
CA PRO A 360 5.09 -3.63 4.70
C PRO A 360 5.43 -2.25 5.29
N MET A 361 5.54 -2.16 6.61
CA MET A 361 5.69 -0.88 7.31
C MET A 361 7.16 -0.49 7.46
N MET A 362 7.54 0.65 6.87
CA MET A 362 8.81 1.31 7.17
C MET A 362 8.73 2.06 8.51
N PRO A 363 9.82 2.20 9.27
CA PRO A 363 9.78 2.87 10.57
C PRO A 363 9.40 4.35 10.48
N ASN A 364 9.83 5.05 9.44
CA ASN A 364 9.51 6.45 9.17
C ASN A 364 8.16 6.66 8.44
N MET A 365 7.42 5.56 8.17
CA MET A 365 6.14 5.52 7.46
C MET A 365 6.21 5.95 5.97
N MET A 366 7.40 6.29 5.45
CA MET A 366 7.60 6.66 4.06
C MET A 366 8.01 5.43 3.22
N PRO A 367 7.53 5.29 1.98
CA PRO A 367 7.96 4.20 1.11
C PRO A 367 9.44 4.32 0.73
N ARG A 368 10.10 3.18 0.54
CA ARG A 368 11.44 3.12 -0.04
C ARG A 368 11.32 3.09 -1.56
N VAL A 369 11.59 4.23 -2.20
CA VAL A 369 11.54 4.41 -3.65
C VAL A 369 12.89 4.87 -4.15
N GLY A 370 13.38 4.30 -5.25
CA GLY A 370 14.63 4.69 -5.90
C GLY A 370 15.76 3.68 -5.76
N ARG A 371 16.99 4.15 -5.99
CA ARG A 371 18.19 3.32 -6.16
C ARG A 371 18.71 2.75 -4.83
N GLY A 372 19.19 1.51 -4.86
CA GLY A 372 19.97 0.88 -3.80
C GLY A 372 21.44 1.32 -3.80
N LYS A 373 22.29 0.60 -3.06
CA LYS A 373 23.75 0.82 -3.07
C LYS A 373 24.36 0.45 -4.42
N ALA A 374 23.99 -0.69 -4.98
CA ALA A 374 24.40 -1.08 -6.32
C ALA A 374 23.64 -0.26 -7.36
N ALA A 375 24.32 0.05 -8.47
CA ALA A 375 23.79 0.91 -9.53
C ALA A 375 22.55 0.32 -10.21
N ASN A 376 22.50 -0.99 -10.35
CA ASN A 376 21.45 -1.74 -11.05
C ASN A 376 20.35 -2.29 -10.11
N VAL A 377 20.32 -1.86 -8.87
CA VAL A 377 19.33 -2.27 -7.87
C VAL A 377 18.43 -1.10 -7.51
N PHE A 378 17.10 -1.31 -7.58
CA PHE A 378 16.09 -0.32 -7.26
C PHE A 378 15.02 -0.92 -6.33
N TYR A 379 14.32 -0.05 -5.63
CA TYR A 379 13.25 -0.41 -4.70
C TYR A 379 11.99 0.40 -5.00
N ASN A 380 10.84 -0.25 -4.93
CA ASN A 380 9.53 0.37 -4.83
C ASN A 380 8.69 -0.43 -3.82
N THR A 381 8.90 -0.19 -2.54
CA THR A 381 8.39 -1.03 -1.45
C THR A 381 8.21 -0.26 -0.14
N GLY A 382 7.68 -0.90 0.88
CA GLY A 382 7.57 -0.29 2.21
C GLY A 382 6.46 0.73 2.39
N HIS A 383 5.42 0.68 1.57
CA HIS A 383 4.32 1.66 1.52
C HIS A 383 3.36 1.61 2.73
N GLY A 384 3.53 0.66 3.63
CA GLY A 384 2.69 0.54 4.81
C GLY A 384 1.20 0.34 4.48
N HIS A 385 0.36 1.19 5.03
CA HIS A 385 -1.09 1.15 4.83
C HIS A 385 -1.57 1.91 3.58
N LEU A 386 -0.70 2.67 2.91
CA LEU A 386 -1.02 3.50 1.74
C LEU A 386 -0.51 2.90 0.41
N GLY A 387 -0.17 1.60 0.39
CA GLY A 387 0.42 0.98 -0.78
C GLY A 387 -0.39 1.13 -2.05
N TRP A 388 -1.71 1.10 -1.97
CA TRP A 388 -2.57 1.36 -3.11
C TRP A 388 -2.63 2.84 -3.47
N THR A 389 -2.91 3.69 -2.50
CA THR A 389 -3.00 5.15 -2.68
C THR A 389 -1.75 5.74 -3.34
N LEU A 390 -0.55 5.25 -2.98
CA LEU A 390 0.72 5.79 -3.47
C LEU A 390 1.28 5.06 -4.69
N SER A 391 0.74 3.89 -5.06
CA SER A 391 1.37 2.95 -6.00
C SER A 391 1.72 3.55 -7.36
N ALA A 392 0.85 4.38 -7.92
CA ALA A 392 1.04 4.91 -9.26
C ALA A 392 2.17 5.95 -9.30
N VAL A 393 2.20 6.90 -8.37
CA VAL A 393 3.26 7.93 -8.32
C VAL A 393 4.61 7.33 -7.97
N THR A 394 4.66 6.36 -7.03
CA THR A 394 5.94 5.74 -6.66
C THR A 394 6.49 4.84 -7.77
N ALA A 395 5.62 4.24 -8.57
CA ALA A 395 6.01 3.51 -9.77
C ALA A 395 6.60 4.44 -10.84
N ASP A 396 6.00 5.61 -11.02
CA ASP A 396 6.49 6.63 -11.95
C ASP A 396 7.86 7.17 -11.51
N MET A 397 8.00 7.51 -10.22
CA MET A 397 9.26 7.97 -9.62
C MET A 397 10.41 6.95 -9.80
N VAL A 398 10.17 5.66 -9.51
CA VAL A 398 11.22 4.65 -9.69
C VAL A 398 11.56 4.45 -11.15
N ALA A 399 10.57 4.52 -12.04
CA ALA A 399 10.78 4.42 -13.48
C ALA A 399 11.57 5.62 -14.05
N GLU A 400 11.39 6.82 -13.51
CA GLU A 400 12.22 7.99 -13.82
C GLU A 400 13.68 7.77 -13.41
N VAL A 401 13.93 7.31 -12.18
CA VAL A 401 15.29 7.03 -11.70
C VAL A 401 15.99 5.98 -12.56
N VAL A 402 15.28 4.90 -12.92
CA VAL A 402 15.79 3.86 -13.83
C VAL A 402 16.11 4.44 -15.21
N SER A 403 15.24 5.29 -15.76
CA SER A 403 15.42 5.91 -17.08
C SER A 403 16.61 6.87 -17.10
N ALA A 404 16.75 7.68 -16.07
CA ALA A 404 17.88 8.63 -15.93
C ALA A 404 19.23 7.88 -15.90
N GLN A 405 19.28 6.78 -15.14
CA GLN A 405 20.49 5.95 -15.10
C GLN A 405 20.80 5.29 -16.43
N ALA A 406 19.81 4.69 -17.10
CA ALA A 406 20.01 4.07 -18.41
C ALA A 406 20.51 5.08 -19.46
N SER A 407 20.07 6.34 -19.38
CA SER A 407 20.53 7.42 -20.26
C SER A 407 21.97 7.83 -19.95
N ALA A 408 22.35 7.94 -18.68
CA ALA A 408 23.72 8.27 -18.28
C ALA A 408 24.74 7.21 -18.73
N GLU A 409 24.40 5.91 -18.59
CA GLU A 409 25.25 4.82 -19.04
C GLU A 409 25.44 4.80 -20.56
N ARG A 410 24.38 5.09 -21.33
CA ARG A 410 24.46 5.23 -22.79
C ARG A 410 25.39 6.37 -23.18
N ALA A 411 25.31 7.52 -22.53
CA ALA A 411 26.17 8.67 -22.79
C ALA A 411 27.65 8.33 -22.53
N THR A 412 27.95 7.58 -21.46
CA THR A 412 29.30 7.14 -21.13
C THR A 412 29.87 6.19 -22.19
N ILE A 413 29.09 5.26 -22.70
CA ILE A 413 29.51 4.33 -23.75
C ILE A 413 29.82 5.08 -25.06
N ILE A 414 28.98 6.05 -25.45
CA ILE A 414 29.16 6.86 -26.66
C ILE A 414 30.44 7.71 -26.56
N SER A 415 30.68 8.37 -25.41
CA SER A 415 31.87 9.18 -25.20
C SER A 415 33.14 8.35 -25.15
N GLY A 416 33.11 7.14 -24.57
CA GLY A 416 34.23 6.20 -24.55
C GLY A 416 34.59 5.67 -25.94
N SER A 417 33.59 5.36 -26.76
CA SER A 417 33.83 4.88 -28.15
C SER A 417 34.37 6.00 -29.06
N THR A 418 34.00 7.27 -28.83
CA THR A 418 34.51 8.43 -29.57
C THR A 418 35.99 8.71 -29.26
N ASN A 419 36.43 8.43 -28.04
CA ASN A 419 37.83 8.57 -27.65
C ASN A 419 38.73 7.45 -28.22
N LEU A 420 38.21 6.23 -28.32
CA LEU A 420 38.97 5.12 -28.98
C LEU A 420 39.16 5.33 -30.49
N ALA A 421 38.18 5.94 -31.14
CA ALA A 421 38.29 6.28 -32.59
C ALA A 421 39.28 7.42 -32.88
N ARG A 422 39.63 8.27 -31.89
CA ARG A 422 40.61 9.37 -32.01
C ARG A 422 42.05 8.95 -31.70
N VAL A 423 42.27 7.79 -31.13
CA VAL A 423 43.63 7.26 -30.81
C VAL A 423 44.15 6.33 -31.90
N SER A 424 43.33 5.95 -32.90
CA SER A 424 43.66 5.07 -34.01
C SER A 424 43.87 5.80 -35.37
N THR A 425 44.02 7.13 -35.34
CA THR A 425 44.46 7.96 -36.47
C THR A 425 45.75 8.66 -36.11
#